data_030853356623c0306d9387a4c40fb26e
#
_entry.id   030853356623c0306d9387a4c40fb26e
#
_cell.length_a   1.000
_cell.length_b   1.000
_cell.length_c   1.000
_cell.angle_alpha   90.00
_cell.angle_beta   90.00
_cell.angle_gamma   90.00
#
_symmetry.space_group_name_H-M   'P 1'
#
loop_
_entity.id
_entity.type
_entity.pdbx_description
1 polymer ?
#
loop_
_entity_poly.entity_id
_entity_poly.type
_entity_poly.pdbx_seq_one_letter_code
_entity_poly.pdbx_strand_id
1 'polypeptide(L)'
;SAEGGMTGLFNEYTYFNGVTESVQDVLKHYDELGGPKTYGHYAAGWAVAGSTPFTWTKQVASSYGGTRNGMVVHWPKGIAAKGEVRSQWHHVIDIAPTILDAASLPEPRIVNGTPQTPIEGVSMAYTFTDPKAAGRRITQYFEILGNRAIYHDGWLAGTVHRAAWE
;
A
#
# COMPACT_ATOMS: atom_id res chain seq x y z
N SER A 1 2.51 9.85 -4.65
CA SER A 1 3.66 9.02 -4.95
C SER A 1 4.90 9.90 -5.17
N ALA A 2 6.08 9.40 -4.80
CA ALA A 2 7.32 10.20 -4.85
C ALA A 2 7.72 10.61 -6.29
N GLU A 3 7.23 9.92 -7.30
CA GLU A 3 7.50 10.17 -8.72
C GLU A 3 6.99 11.54 -9.20
N GLY A 4 6.03 12.14 -8.51
CA GLY A 4 5.54 13.49 -8.82
C GLY A 4 6.53 14.62 -8.57
N GLY A 5 7.70 14.34 -7.97
CA GLY A 5 8.71 15.34 -7.65
C GLY A 5 8.18 16.46 -6.76
N MET A 6 8.76 17.64 -6.86
CA MET A 6 8.36 18.78 -6.01
C MET A 6 7.01 19.39 -6.40
N THR A 7 6.62 19.30 -7.66
CA THR A 7 5.49 20.05 -8.24
C THR A 7 4.32 19.18 -8.69
N GLY A 8 4.48 17.87 -8.68
CA GLY A 8 3.54 16.94 -9.30
C GLY A 8 3.76 16.82 -10.81
N LEU A 9 3.03 15.91 -11.45
CA LEU A 9 3.06 15.67 -12.89
C LEU A 9 1.64 15.60 -13.42
N PHE A 10 1.40 16.15 -14.60
CA PHE A 10 0.15 15.98 -15.35
C PHE A 10 0.11 14.60 -16.03
N ASN A 11 1.24 14.18 -16.60
CA ASN A 11 1.34 12.90 -17.28
C ASN A 11 2.73 12.27 -17.08
N GLU A 12 2.80 11.16 -16.35
CA GLU A 12 4.07 10.46 -16.09
C GLU A 12 4.71 9.89 -17.36
N TYR A 13 3.93 9.55 -18.38
CA TYR A 13 4.50 9.03 -19.62
C TYR A 13 5.31 10.08 -20.37
N THR A 14 4.89 11.34 -20.35
CA THR A 14 5.69 12.43 -20.93
C THR A 14 6.96 12.64 -20.14
N TYR A 15 6.89 12.58 -18.81
CA TYR A 15 8.04 12.69 -17.93
C TYR A 15 9.06 11.58 -18.18
N PHE A 16 8.64 10.31 -18.25
CA PHE A 16 9.55 9.19 -18.53
C PHE A 16 10.12 9.19 -19.95
N ASN A 17 9.53 9.94 -20.87
CA ASN A 17 10.09 10.21 -22.21
C ASN A 17 10.94 11.50 -22.26
N GLY A 18 11.34 12.03 -21.13
CA GLY A 18 12.26 13.17 -21.04
C GLY A 18 11.62 14.53 -21.24
N VAL A 19 10.29 14.61 -21.26
CA VAL A 19 9.57 15.89 -21.32
C VAL A 19 9.29 16.36 -19.90
N THR A 20 9.87 17.51 -19.53
CA THR A 20 9.61 18.16 -18.24
C THR A 20 8.35 19.03 -18.31
N GLU A 21 7.51 18.95 -17.28
CA GLU A 21 6.31 19.77 -17.13
C GLU A 21 6.57 20.83 -16.05
N SER A 22 6.33 22.11 -16.40
CA SER A 22 6.32 23.19 -15.41
C SER A 22 4.97 23.25 -14.70
N VAL A 23 4.91 23.91 -13.54
CA VAL A 23 3.64 24.18 -12.86
C VAL A 23 2.66 24.92 -13.77
N GLN A 24 3.18 25.86 -14.58
CA GLN A 24 2.38 26.61 -15.54
C GLN A 24 1.77 25.71 -16.63
N ASP A 25 2.49 24.67 -17.07
CA ASP A 25 1.97 23.71 -18.03
C ASP A 25 0.87 22.86 -17.41
N VAL A 26 1.05 22.38 -16.19
CA VAL A 26 0.02 21.65 -15.46
C VAL A 26 -1.23 22.51 -15.22
N LEU A 27 -1.05 23.79 -14.89
CA LEU A 27 -2.19 24.71 -14.68
C LEU A 27 -3.01 24.99 -15.93
N LYS A 28 -2.42 24.95 -17.13
CA LYS A 28 -3.18 25.06 -18.39
C LYS A 28 -4.20 23.94 -18.57
N HIS A 29 -3.97 22.81 -17.93
CA HIS A 29 -4.79 21.61 -18.02
C HIS A 29 -5.50 21.28 -16.70
N TYR A 30 -5.67 22.29 -15.83
CA TYR A 30 -6.22 22.09 -14.48
C TYR A 30 -7.57 21.36 -14.50
N ASP A 31 -8.47 21.73 -15.40
CA ASP A 31 -9.80 21.14 -15.52
C ASP A 31 -9.79 19.72 -16.12
N GLU A 32 -8.65 19.29 -16.68
CA GLU A 32 -8.47 17.94 -17.24
C GLU A 32 -7.87 16.96 -16.21
N LEU A 33 -7.42 17.45 -15.03
CA LEU A 33 -6.81 16.62 -14.00
C LEU A 33 -7.77 15.54 -13.51
N GLY A 34 -7.31 14.28 -13.50
CA GLY A 34 -8.12 13.12 -13.17
C GLY A 34 -9.02 12.64 -14.32
N GLY A 35 -9.00 13.29 -15.45
CA GLY A 35 -9.73 12.89 -16.66
C GLY A 35 -8.99 11.83 -17.49
N PRO A 36 -9.58 11.37 -18.60
CA PRO A 36 -9.02 10.27 -19.40
C PRO A 36 -7.74 10.62 -20.17
N LYS A 37 -7.38 11.90 -20.23
CA LYS A 37 -6.16 12.39 -20.89
C LYS A 37 -4.99 12.57 -19.92
N THR A 38 -5.19 12.31 -18.63
CA THR A 38 -4.19 12.55 -17.59
C THR A 38 -3.71 11.24 -16.98
N TYR A 39 -2.44 11.18 -16.67
CA TYR A 39 -1.84 10.11 -15.88
C TYR A 39 -0.91 10.76 -14.86
N GLY A 40 -1.52 11.47 -13.92
CA GLY A 40 -0.86 12.41 -13.04
C GLY A 40 -0.29 11.78 -11.79
N HIS A 41 0.73 12.45 -11.24
CA HIS A 41 1.21 12.20 -9.88
C HIS A 41 1.15 13.48 -9.06
N TYR A 42 0.72 13.36 -7.80
CA TYR A 42 0.75 14.48 -6.87
C TYR A 42 2.18 14.76 -6.41
N ALA A 43 2.43 15.98 -5.97
CA ALA A 43 3.74 16.42 -5.48
C ALA A 43 4.21 15.62 -4.24
N ALA A 44 5.52 15.46 -4.08
CA ALA A 44 6.14 14.72 -2.99
C ALA A 44 5.70 15.19 -1.59
N GLY A 45 5.42 16.50 -1.42
CA GLY A 45 4.90 17.05 -0.18
C GLY A 45 3.57 16.39 0.25
N TRP A 46 2.69 16.07 -0.69
CA TRP A 46 1.45 15.34 -0.40
C TRP A 46 1.70 13.88 -0.06
N ALA A 47 2.74 13.25 -0.66
CA ALA A 47 3.15 11.90 -0.29
C ALA A 47 3.62 11.85 1.17
N VAL A 48 4.41 12.84 1.60
CA VAL A 48 4.86 12.99 2.99
C VAL A 48 3.68 13.24 3.91
N ALA A 49 2.79 14.16 3.57
CA ALA A 49 1.58 14.44 4.35
C ALA A 49 0.70 13.20 4.55
N GLY A 50 0.48 12.42 3.48
CA GLY A 50 -0.31 11.17 3.52
C GLY A 50 0.37 10.03 4.29
N SER A 51 1.69 10.08 4.48
CA SER A 51 2.46 9.08 5.23
C SER A 51 2.67 9.46 6.70
N THR A 52 2.33 10.71 7.09
CA THR A 52 2.48 11.19 8.47
C THR A 52 1.72 10.31 9.47
N PRO A 53 2.29 9.99 10.66
CA PRO A 53 3.54 10.53 11.25
C PRO A 53 4.81 9.75 10.87
N PHE A 54 4.74 8.82 9.93
CA PHE A 54 5.87 7.98 9.55
C PHE A 54 6.79 8.72 8.59
N THR A 55 8.09 8.44 8.71
CA THR A 55 9.12 8.98 7.82
C THR A 55 9.17 8.20 6.51
N TRP A 56 9.65 8.86 5.47
CA TRP A 56 9.77 8.36 4.11
C TRP A 56 8.44 8.09 3.42
N THR A 57 8.50 7.62 2.19
CA THR A 57 7.36 7.36 1.32
C THR A 57 7.57 6.07 0.53
N LYS A 58 6.79 5.84 -0.50
CA LYS A 58 6.91 4.72 -1.45
C LYS A 58 8.37 4.39 -1.79
N GLN A 59 8.68 3.12 -1.96
CA GLN A 59 9.99 2.52 -2.29
C GLN A 59 10.98 2.43 -1.12
N VAL A 60 10.70 3.02 0.02
CA VAL A 60 11.59 2.92 1.19
C VAL A 60 11.04 1.87 2.16
N ALA A 61 11.28 0.60 1.85
CA ALA A 61 10.76 -0.53 2.63
C ALA A 61 11.32 -0.61 4.06
N SER A 62 12.41 0.07 4.35
CA SER A 62 13.01 0.16 5.69
C SER A 62 12.25 1.07 6.67
N SER A 63 11.20 1.75 6.22
CA SER A 63 10.42 2.68 7.04
C SER A 63 8.92 2.48 6.88
N TYR A 64 8.17 2.78 7.93
CA TYR A 64 6.70 2.72 7.89
C TYR A 64 6.07 3.69 6.88
N GLY A 65 6.69 4.83 6.57
CA GLY A 65 6.19 5.69 5.50
C GLY A 65 6.19 5.03 4.12
N GLY A 66 7.05 4.04 3.92
CA GLY A 66 7.08 3.24 2.68
C GLY A 66 6.21 1.98 2.72
N THR A 67 5.85 1.48 3.90
CA THR A 67 5.19 0.16 4.03
C THR A 67 3.85 0.19 4.74
N ARG A 68 3.58 1.17 5.61
CA ARG A 68 2.35 1.22 6.41
C ARG A 68 1.30 2.09 5.75
N ASN A 69 0.18 1.48 5.38
CA ASN A 69 -0.95 2.15 4.74
C ASN A 69 -2.21 1.97 5.59
N GLY A 70 -3.06 2.99 5.59
CA GLY A 70 -4.40 2.88 6.15
C GLY A 70 -5.29 1.97 5.28
N MET A 71 -6.15 1.20 5.91
CA MET A 71 -7.14 0.37 5.24
C MET A 71 -8.51 0.57 5.88
N VAL A 72 -9.55 0.67 5.06
CA VAL A 72 -10.95 0.70 5.52
C VAL A 72 -11.67 -0.50 4.93
N VAL A 73 -12.39 -1.23 5.78
CA VAL A 73 -13.22 -2.35 5.37
C VAL A 73 -14.68 -1.99 5.63
N HIS A 74 -15.52 -2.08 4.59
CA HIS A 74 -16.95 -1.84 4.67
C HIS A 74 -17.72 -3.06 4.16
N TRP A 75 -18.33 -3.81 5.07
CA TRP A 75 -19.14 -4.98 4.78
C TRP A 75 -20.33 -5.08 5.74
N PRO A 76 -21.42 -4.34 5.49
CA PRO A 76 -22.55 -4.22 6.41
C PRO A 76 -23.21 -5.52 6.82
N LYS A 77 -23.17 -6.55 5.94
CA LYS A 77 -23.77 -7.87 6.22
C LYS A 77 -22.88 -8.74 7.13
N GLY A 78 -21.58 -8.51 7.18
CA GLY A 78 -20.63 -9.33 7.92
C GLY A 78 -19.93 -8.63 9.08
N ILE A 79 -19.98 -7.28 9.12
CA ILE A 79 -19.33 -6.47 10.15
C ILE A 79 -20.38 -5.58 10.82
N ALA A 80 -20.67 -5.86 12.10
CA ALA A 80 -21.61 -5.06 12.87
C ALA A 80 -20.99 -3.75 13.39
N ALA A 81 -19.67 -3.72 13.55
CA ALA A 81 -18.92 -2.55 14.02
C ALA A 81 -19.04 -1.37 13.06
N LYS A 82 -19.11 -0.15 13.61
CA LYS A 82 -19.21 1.09 12.81
C LYS A 82 -18.13 2.07 13.26
N GLY A 83 -17.17 2.31 12.37
CA GLY A 83 -16.10 3.27 12.60
C GLY A 83 -15.08 2.86 13.68
N GLU A 84 -15.02 1.58 14.02
CA GLU A 84 -14.06 1.08 14.99
C GLU A 84 -12.68 0.86 14.37
N VAL A 85 -11.64 1.12 15.14
CA VAL A 85 -10.24 0.86 14.72
C VAL A 85 -9.86 -0.56 15.11
N ARG A 86 -9.11 -1.21 14.22
CA ARG A 86 -8.42 -2.49 14.46
C ARG A 86 -6.93 -2.21 14.49
N SER A 87 -6.24 -2.68 15.51
CA SER A 87 -4.79 -2.47 15.71
C SER A 87 -3.94 -3.70 15.43
N GLN A 88 -4.55 -4.83 15.11
CA GLN A 88 -3.83 -6.03 14.70
C GLN A 88 -3.02 -5.74 13.44
N TRP A 89 -1.80 -6.25 13.43
CA TRP A 89 -0.90 -6.05 12.29
C TRP A 89 -1.29 -6.98 11.13
N HIS A 90 -1.40 -6.41 9.93
CA HIS A 90 -1.75 -7.12 8.70
C HIS A 90 -0.83 -6.72 7.56
N HIS A 91 -0.82 -7.51 6.50
CA HIS A 91 -0.10 -7.24 5.27
C HIS A 91 -1.06 -7.26 4.07
N VAL A 92 -0.70 -6.62 2.97
CA VAL A 92 -1.55 -6.57 1.76
C VAL A 92 -1.90 -7.95 1.22
N ILE A 93 -1.02 -8.96 1.40
CA ILE A 93 -1.29 -10.34 0.99
C ILE A 93 -2.41 -11.01 1.81
N ASP A 94 -2.81 -10.43 2.92
CA ASP A 94 -3.89 -10.93 3.78
C ASP A 94 -5.28 -10.61 3.21
N ILE A 95 -5.37 -9.71 2.24
CA ILE A 95 -6.64 -9.28 1.63
C ILE A 95 -7.29 -10.44 0.86
N ALA A 96 -6.55 -11.12 0.01
CA ALA A 96 -7.09 -12.21 -0.81
C ALA A 96 -7.68 -13.35 0.03
N PRO A 97 -6.97 -13.95 1.02
CA PRO A 97 -7.54 -14.98 1.86
C PRO A 97 -8.70 -14.47 2.74
N THR A 98 -8.72 -13.18 3.09
CA THR A 98 -9.85 -12.59 3.81
C THR A 98 -11.11 -12.54 2.94
N ILE A 99 -10.99 -12.21 1.66
CA ILE A 99 -12.11 -12.20 0.73
C ILE A 99 -12.65 -13.62 0.52
N LEU A 100 -11.75 -14.60 0.35
CA LEU A 100 -12.14 -16.01 0.22
C LEU A 100 -12.88 -16.50 1.47
N ASP A 101 -12.37 -16.20 2.65
CA ASP A 101 -12.97 -16.55 3.94
C ASP A 101 -14.35 -15.88 4.11
N ALA A 102 -14.46 -14.59 3.85
CA ALA A 102 -15.73 -13.85 3.91
C ALA A 102 -16.77 -14.37 2.91
N ALA A 103 -16.33 -14.87 1.76
CA ALA A 103 -17.19 -15.48 0.74
C ALA A 103 -17.45 -16.98 0.97
N SER A 104 -16.85 -17.57 2.01
CA SER A 104 -16.88 -19.03 2.26
C SER A 104 -16.39 -19.86 1.05
N LEU A 105 -15.38 -19.36 0.36
CA LEU A 105 -14.76 -20.01 -0.78
C LEU A 105 -13.41 -20.63 -0.36
N PRO A 106 -13.12 -21.86 -0.84
CA PRO A 106 -11.82 -22.46 -0.61
C PRO A 106 -10.73 -21.74 -1.42
N GLU A 107 -9.50 -21.81 -0.95
CA GLU A 107 -8.34 -21.41 -1.73
C GLU A 107 -8.21 -22.26 -3.00
N PRO A 108 -8.06 -21.64 -4.19
CA PRO A 108 -7.94 -22.39 -5.43
C PRO A 108 -6.57 -23.08 -5.51
N ARG A 109 -6.57 -24.39 -5.63
CA ARG A 109 -5.34 -25.19 -5.81
C ARG A 109 -4.93 -25.34 -7.27
N ILE A 110 -5.89 -25.26 -8.18
CA ILE A 110 -5.69 -25.38 -9.64
C ILE A 110 -6.57 -24.32 -10.30
N VAL A 111 -5.98 -23.51 -11.17
CA VAL A 111 -6.70 -22.53 -12.00
C VAL A 111 -6.36 -22.79 -13.46
N ASN A 112 -7.39 -23.05 -14.29
CA ASN A 112 -7.23 -23.37 -15.72
C ASN A 112 -6.18 -24.47 -15.99
N GLY A 113 -6.18 -25.52 -15.16
CA GLY A 113 -5.25 -26.64 -15.28
C GLY A 113 -3.85 -26.39 -14.69
N THR A 114 -3.56 -25.20 -14.20
CA THR A 114 -2.26 -24.84 -13.62
C THR A 114 -2.31 -24.90 -12.09
N PRO A 115 -1.44 -25.70 -11.44
CA PRO A 115 -1.30 -25.69 -9.98
C PRO A 115 -0.91 -24.29 -9.46
N GLN A 116 -1.55 -23.88 -8.38
CA GLN A 116 -1.30 -22.60 -7.75
C GLN A 116 -0.35 -22.74 -6.56
N THR A 117 0.53 -21.76 -6.37
CA THR A 117 1.29 -21.62 -5.12
C THR A 117 0.31 -21.27 -4.00
N PRO A 118 0.41 -21.90 -2.82
CA PRO A 118 -0.44 -21.56 -1.68
C PRO A 118 -0.34 -20.09 -1.30
N ILE A 119 -1.49 -19.51 -0.91
CA ILE A 119 -1.54 -18.13 -0.45
C ILE A 119 -0.83 -18.04 0.91
N GLU A 120 0.20 -17.20 1.01
CA GLU A 120 0.94 -16.96 2.26
C GLU A 120 0.23 -15.97 3.21
N GLY A 121 -0.85 -15.36 2.74
CA GLY A 121 -1.67 -14.43 3.51
C GLY A 121 -2.44 -15.12 4.63
N VAL A 122 -2.74 -14.35 5.67
CA VAL A 122 -3.55 -14.79 6.82
C VAL A 122 -4.85 -13.99 6.82
N SER A 123 -6.00 -14.66 6.73
CA SER A 123 -7.30 -13.99 6.78
C SER A 123 -7.41 -13.11 8.02
N MET A 124 -7.84 -11.86 7.83
CA MET A 124 -8.11 -10.91 8.89
C MET A 124 -9.58 -10.92 9.36
N ALA A 125 -10.41 -11.83 8.81
CA ALA A 125 -11.84 -11.91 9.13
C ALA A 125 -12.11 -12.11 10.64
N TYR A 126 -11.18 -12.73 11.38
CA TYR A 126 -11.27 -12.89 12.83
C TYR A 126 -11.38 -11.55 13.59
N THR A 127 -10.89 -10.44 13.00
CA THR A 127 -10.99 -9.10 13.59
C THR A 127 -12.35 -8.45 13.37
N PHE A 128 -13.17 -8.98 12.48
CA PHE A 128 -14.47 -8.38 12.15
C PHE A 128 -15.47 -8.46 13.29
N THR A 129 -15.38 -9.53 14.07
CA THR A 129 -16.26 -9.78 15.24
C THR A 129 -15.60 -9.56 16.59
N ASP A 130 -14.25 -9.62 16.64
CA ASP A 130 -13.50 -9.43 17.88
C ASP A 130 -12.39 -8.38 17.70
N PRO A 131 -12.62 -7.13 18.14
CA PRO A 131 -11.63 -6.06 18.05
C PRO A 131 -10.39 -6.28 18.92
N LYS A 132 -10.47 -7.17 19.92
CA LYS A 132 -9.38 -7.47 20.86
C LYS A 132 -8.70 -8.81 20.56
N ALA A 133 -9.08 -9.50 19.51
CA ALA A 133 -8.43 -10.75 19.11
C ALA A 133 -6.92 -10.57 18.99
N ALA A 134 -6.16 -11.56 19.40
CA ALA A 134 -4.71 -11.55 19.23
C ALA A 134 -4.34 -11.51 17.74
N GLY A 135 -3.32 -10.73 17.39
CA GLY A 135 -2.80 -10.67 16.03
C GLY A 135 -2.29 -12.03 15.57
N ARG A 136 -2.62 -12.41 14.34
CA ARG A 136 -2.22 -13.69 13.76
C ARG A 136 -0.96 -13.59 12.92
N ARG A 137 -0.68 -12.42 12.34
CA ARG A 137 0.57 -12.16 11.62
C ARG A 137 1.59 -11.55 12.58
N ILE A 138 2.59 -12.32 12.92
CA ILE A 138 3.59 -11.94 13.92
C ILE A 138 4.86 -11.42 13.25
N THR A 139 5.20 -11.92 12.07
CA THR A 139 6.44 -11.57 11.37
C THR A 139 6.16 -11.25 9.91
N GLN A 140 6.79 -10.18 9.40
CA GLN A 140 6.77 -9.83 7.99
C GLN A 140 8.08 -9.19 7.56
N TYR A 141 8.67 -9.69 6.50
CA TYR A 141 9.83 -9.11 5.83
C TYR A 141 9.40 -8.20 4.69
N PHE A 142 10.14 -7.12 4.51
CA PHE A 142 9.96 -6.16 3.41
C PHE A 142 11.28 -5.92 2.72
N GLU A 143 11.24 -5.81 1.39
CA GLU A 143 12.41 -5.42 0.61
C GLU A 143 11.99 -4.81 -0.72
N ILE A 144 12.59 -3.67 -1.04
CA ILE A 144 12.56 -3.08 -2.37
C ILE A 144 13.80 -2.20 -2.57
N LEU A 145 14.47 -2.36 -3.71
CA LEU A 145 15.66 -1.57 -4.08
C LEU A 145 16.76 -1.59 -3.00
N GLY A 146 16.92 -2.71 -2.30
CA GLY A 146 17.91 -2.85 -1.22
C GLY A 146 17.47 -2.27 0.12
N ASN A 147 16.38 -1.50 0.19
CA ASN A 147 15.77 -1.09 1.45
C ASN A 147 15.08 -2.29 2.07
N ARG A 148 15.45 -2.65 3.29
CA ARG A 148 14.99 -3.87 3.96
C ARG A 148 14.45 -3.55 5.34
N ALA A 149 13.37 -4.23 5.72
CA ALA A 149 12.90 -4.24 7.09
C ALA A 149 12.28 -5.58 7.44
N ILE A 150 12.26 -5.86 8.73
CA ILE A 150 11.50 -6.96 9.31
C ILE A 150 10.65 -6.43 10.46
N TYR A 151 9.37 -6.72 10.38
CA TYR A 151 8.45 -6.57 11.51
C TYR A 151 8.41 -7.89 12.28
N HIS A 152 8.48 -7.83 13.60
CA HIS A 152 8.27 -8.97 14.46
C HIS A 152 7.67 -8.52 15.79
N ASP A 153 6.47 -9.00 16.08
CA ASP A 153 5.76 -8.82 17.36
C ASP A 153 5.83 -7.39 17.93
N GLY A 154 5.44 -6.42 17.13
CA GLY A 154 5.42 -4.99 17.52
C GLY A 154 6.73 -4.24 17.23
N TRP A 155 7.82 -4.93 16.93
CA TRP A 155 9.11 -4.32 16.61
C TRP A 155 9.32 -4.23 15.11
N LEU A 156 9.96 -3.16 14.66
CA LEU A 156 10.43 -2.99 13.29
C LEU A 156 11.95 -2.76 13.30
N ALA A 157 12.69 -3.61 12.63
CA ALA A 157 14.11 -3.40 12.36
C ALA A 157 14.30 -3.17 10.85
N GLY A 158 14.98 -2.10 10.48
CA GLY A 158 15.23 -1.75 9.09
C GLY A 158 16.66 -1.34 8.83
N THR A 159 17.12 -1.54 7.61
CA THR A 159 18.41 -1.03 7.14
C THR A 159 18.19 0.31 6.44
N VAL A 160 18.99 1.32 6.79
CA VAL A 160 19.10 2.52 5.98
C VAL A 160 20.00 2.17 4.79
N HIS A 161 19.42 2.12 3.60
CA HIS A 161 20.16 1.93 2.38
C HIS A 161 20.21 3.27 1.65
N ARG A 162 21.38 3.64 1.15
CA ARG A 162 21.48 4.78 0.24
C ARG A 162 20.79 4.43 -1.06
N ALA A 163 20.20 5.42 -1.70
CA ALA A 163 19.62 5.21 -3.02
C ALA A 163 20.68 4.61 -3.97
N ALA A 164 20.24 3.73 -4.86
CA ALA A 164 21.16 3.02 -5.77
C ALA A 164 21.95 3.94 -6.72
N TRP A 165 21.61 5.23 -6.74
CA TRP A 165 22.23 6.27 -7.56
C TRP A 165 23.10 7.27 -6.75
N GLU A 166 23.37 7.03 -5.47
CA GLU A 166 24.30 7.78 -4.64
C GLU A 166 25.66 7.12 -4.56
#